data_036ec2ec938b2b035503b7849eaa3564
#
_entry.id   036ec2ec938b2b035503b7849eaa3564
#
_cell.length_a   1.000
_cell.length_b   1.000
_cell.length_c   1.000
_cell.angle_alpha   90.00
_cell.angle_beta   90.00
_cell.angle_gamma   90.00
#
_symmetry.space_group_name_H-M   'P 1'
#
loop_
_entity.id
_entity.type
_entity.pdbx_description
1 polymer ?
#
loop_
_entity_poly.entity_id
_entity_poly.type
_entity_poly.pdbx_seq_one_letter_code
_entity_poly.pdbx_strand_id
1 'polypeptide(L)'
;MSSTTWEFTDDRGSVIRAARRPERVVAYIRAGAALHEYGLTPAGIFGSGHDGEQADPVKAGGLPADVPYLGAGKTLDEEALGAAAPDLVVDVTYDDHFAYAVDEGVAAGLRVPVVALSVAGGTPLTSLVARFAALAEALGVPADPAAGDVLAEARTAVRTAAAGPGAPRVLVLSAAGTEQVHLARPGTWPELRHLAELGVDLVDPGPGPGLNWLTTDWEYAAGLGADLVLADARGNAVPPADLAGVPGWTRLTSGHPVLPWNPELAPAPRATARFLRDVAAALTD
;
A
#
# COMPACT_ATOMS: atom_id res chain seq x y z
N MET A 1 26.73 -23.16 -22.31
CA MET A 1 26.26 -21.93 -21.65
C MET A 1 25.63 -22.38 -20.35
N SER A 2 26.23 -22.05 -19.20
CA SER A 2 25.63 -22.37 -17.89
C SER A 2 24.33 -21.58 -17.78
N SER A 3 23.18 -22.26 -17.76
CA SER A 3 21.93 -21.61 -17.43
C SER A 3 22.01 -21.24 -15.95
N THR A 4 22.19 -19.95 -15.68
CA THR A 4 22.21 -19.47 -14.30
C THR A 4 20.78 -19.57 -13.78
N THR A 5 20.54 -20.53 -12.89
CA THR A 5 19.26 -20.66 -12.18
C THR A 5 19.01 -19.36 -11.42
N TRP A 6 17.85 -18.75 -11.59
CA TRP A 6 17.43 -17.61 -10.80
C TRP A 6 16.95 -18.09 -9.43
N GLU A 7 17.30 -17.35 -8.39
CA GLU A 7 16.92 -17.65 -7.02
C GLU A 7 16.61 -16.35 -6.26
N PHE A 8 15.55 -16.36 -5.46
CA PHE A 8 15.19 -15.27 -4.56
C PHE A 8 14.60 -15.84 -3.27
N THR A 9 15.05 -15.36 -2.12
CA THR A 9 14.45 -15.71 -0.83
C THR A 9 13.41 -14.67 -0.48
N ASP A 10 12.15 -15.08 -0.39
CA ASP A 10 11.04 -14.19 -0.02
C ASP A 10 10.94 -13.95 1.49
N ASP A 11 9.96 -13.15 1.91
CA ASP A 11 9.83 -12.76 3.31
C ASP A 11 9.13 -13.81 4.18
N ARG A 12 8.66 -14.91 3.58
CA ARG A 12 8.21 -16.13 4.26
C ARG A 12 9.38 -17.09 4.57
N GLY A 13 10.60 -16.70 4.18
CA GLY A 13 11.79 -17.54 4.27
C GLY A 13 11.90 -18.63 3.21
N SER A 14 11.02 -18.62 2.21
CA SER A 14 11.02 -19.59 1.11
C SER A 14 12.03 -19.21 0.04
N VAL A 15 12.85 -20.18 -0.38
CA VAL A 15 13.78 -20.02 -1.50
C VAL A 15 13.07 -20.35 -2.80
N ILE A 16 12.72 -19.33 -3.56
CA ILE A 16 12.02 -19.43 -4.83
C ILE A 16 13.04 -19.58 -5.95
N ARG A 17 12.81 -20.57 -6.82
CA ARG A 17 13.74 -20.91 -7.93
C ARG A 17 13.03 -20.94 -9.26
N ALA A 18 13.71 -20.42 -10.29
CA ALA A 18 13.30 -20.57 -11.68
C ALA A 18 14.51 -20.98 -12.55
N ALA A 19 14.27 -21.69 -13.65
CA ALA A 19 15.33 -22.14 -14.54
C ALA A 19 16.10 -20.98 -15.21
N ARG A 20 15.48 -19.80 -15.29
CA ARG A 20 16.04 -18.56 -15.78
C ARG A 20 15.42 -17.40 -15.00
N ARG A 21 15.99 -16.22 -15.11
CA ARG A 21 15.38 -15.00 -14.56
C ARG A 21 13.98 -14.81 -15.15
N PRO A 22 12.96 -14.62 -14.30
CA PRO A 22 11.61 -14.32 -14.76
C PRO A 22 11.54 -13.03 -15.59
N GLU A 23 10.73 -13.06 -16.63
CA GLU A 23 10.53 -11.93 -17.56
C GLU A 23 9.06 -11.53 -17.67
N ARG A 24 8.16 -12.45 -17.28
CA ARG A 24 6.72 -12.24 -17.38
C ARG A 24 6.07 -12.37 -16.02
N VAL A 25 6.06 -11.26 -15.30
CA VAL A 25 5.55 -11.17 -13.93
C VAL A 25 4.07 -10.84 -13.94
N VAL A 26 3.26 -11.61 -13.21
CA VAL A 26 1.91 -11.23 -12.79
C VAL A 26 1.95 -10.90 -11.31
N ALA A 27 1.28 -9.83 -10.88
CA ALA A 27 1.44 -9.36 -9.51
C ALA A 27 0.12 -8.95 -8.86
N TYR A 28 0.03 -9.14 -7.54
CA TYR A 28 -0.97 -8.43 -6.75
C TYR A 28 -0.82 -6.92 -6.99
N ILE A 29 -1.95 -6.21 -7.13
CA ILE A 29 -1.99 -4.82 -7.58
C ILE A 29 -1.01 -3.90 -6.83
N ARG A 30 -0.90 -4.01 -5.50
CA ARG A 30 0.06 -3.26 -4.68
C ARG A 30 1.52 -3.59 -5.04
N ALA A 31 1.81 -4.87 -5.21
CA ALA A 31 3.14 -5.33 -5.61
C ALA A 31 3.47 -4.93 -7.05
N GLY A 32 2.49 -5.03 -7.95
CA GLY A 32 2.61 -4.60 -9.35
C GLY A 32 2.88 -3.10 -9.48
N ALA A 33 2.17 -2.28 -8.71
CA ALA A 33 2.42 -0.84 -8.65
C ALA A 33 3.84 -0.52 -8.14
N ALA A 34 4.31 -1.25 -7.12
CA ALA A 34 5.67 -1.08 -6.62
C ALA A 34 6.71 -1.46 -7.69
N LEU A 35 6.59 -2.63 -8.31
CA LEU A 35 7.53 -3.06 -9.36
C LEU A 35 7.56 -2.10 -10.55
N HIS A 36 6.40 -1.56 -10.95
CA HIS A 36 6.33 -0.54 -11.99
C HIS A 36 7.11 0.73 -11.65
N GLU A 37 7.00 1.20 -10.42
CA GLU A 37 7.77 2.37 -9.93
C GLU A 37 9.29 2.14 -9.96
N TYR A 38 9.74 0.88 -9.89
CA TYR A 38 11.14 0.51 -10.10
C TYR A 38 11.51 0.36 -11.59
N GLY A 39 10.53 0.31 -12.50
CA GLY A 39 10.74 0.18 -13.94
C GLY A 39 10.39 -1.20 -14.53
N LEU A 40 9.76 -2.07 -13.77
CA LEU A 40 9.26 -3.37 -14.23
C LEU A 40 7.73 -3.37 -14.26
N THR A 41 7.14 -3.11 -15.42
CA THR A 41 5.70 -3.19 -15.61
C THR A 41 5.25 -4.65 -15.66
N PRO A 42 4.32 -5.10 -14.77
CA PRO A 42 3.83 -6.47 -14.80
C PRO A 42 3.02 -6.76 -16.07
N ALA A 43 3.00 -8.03 -16.49
CA ALA A 43 2.21 -8.52 -17.61
C ALA A 43 0.70 -8.59 -17.30
N GLY A 44 0.35 -8.52 -16.03
CA GLY A 44 -1.01 -8.45 -15.53
C GLY A 44 -0.99 -8.25 -14.02
N ILE A 45 -2.10 -7.75 -13.50
CA ILE A 45 -2.30 -7.56 -12.06
C ILE A 45 -3.61 -8.22 -11.62
N PHE A 46 -3.69 -8.55 -10.34
CA PHE A 46 -4.90 -9.05 -9.69
C PHE A 46 -5.15 -8.32 -8.37
N GLY A 47 -6.39 -8.28 -7.94
CA GLY A 47 -6.80 -7.69 -6.69
C GLY A 47 -6.82 -8.70 -5.54
N SER A 48 -7.24 -8.24 -4.37
CA SER A 48 -7.54 -9.07 -3.21
C SER A 48 -9.00 -9.52 -3.21
N GLY A 49 -9.41 -10.27 -2.20
CA GLY A 49 -10.82 -10.63 -1.99
C GLY A 49 -11.72 -9.46 -1.59
N HIS A 50 -11.18 -8.27 -1.41
CA HIS A 50 -11.90 -7.04 -1.11
C HIS A 50 -12.05 -6.13 -2.34
N ASP A 51 -11.45 -6.50 -3.47
CA ASP A 51 -11.50 -5.75 -4.71
C ASP A 51 -12.66 -6.23 -5.59
N GLY A 52 -13.11 -5.36 -6.48
CA GLY A 52 -14.19 -5.63 -7.42
C GLY A 52 -13.72 -6.22 -8.75
N GLU A 53 -14.57 -6.11 -9.76
CA GLU A 53 -14.31 -6.60 -11.12
C GLU A 53 -13.30 -5.76 -11.90
N GLN A 54 -12.95 -4.58 -11.40
CA GLN A 54 -12.00 -3.65 -12.01
C GLN A 54 -10.88 -3.33 -11.03
N ALA A 55 -9.70 -3.02 -11.58
CA ALA A 55 -8.59 -2.55 -10.79
C ALA A 55 -8.93 -1.27 -10.03
N ASP A 56 -8.65 -1.24 -8.74
CA ASP A 56 -8.76 -0.02 -7.94
C ASP A 56 -7.68 0.98 -8.40
N PRO A 57 -8.06 2.16 -8.91
CA PRO A 57 -7.09 3.13 -9.45
C PRO A 57 -6.16 3.69 -8.36
N VAL A 58 -6.59 3.73 -7.11
CA VAL A 58 -5.78 4.20 -5.97
C VAL A 58 -4.69 3.18 -5.65
N LYS A 59 -5.02 1.89 -5.65
CA LYS A 59 -4.06 0.80 -5.46
C LYS A 59 -3.11 0.66 -6.66
N ALA A 60 -3.64 0.81 -7.87
CA ALA A 60 -2.85 0.76 -9.10
C ALA A 60 -1.83 1.89 -9.21
N GLY A 61 -2.13 3.05 -8.61
CA GLY A 61 -1.20 4.19 -8.59
C GLY A 61 -0.76 4.62 -9.99
N GLY A 62 0.54 4.51 -10.28
CA GLY A 62 1.13 4.89 -11.57
C GLY A 62 1.13 3.80 -12.64
N LEU A 63 0.49 2.66 -12.41
CA LEU A 63 0.42 1.59 -13.41
C LEU A 63 -0.28 2.08 -14.70
N PRO A 64 0.23 1.72 -15.89
CA PRO A 64 -0.46 2.00 -17.16
C PRO A 64 -1.85 1.35 -17.19
N ALA A 65 -2.82 2.07 -17.75
CA ALA A 65 -4.21 1.61 -17.83
C ALA A 65 -4.41 0.39 -18.74
N ASP A 66 -3.44 0.07 -19.58
CA ASP A 66 -3.43 -1.10 -20.46
C ASP A 66 -2.85 -2.37 -19.83
N VAL A 67 -2.36 -2.29 -18.60
CA VAL A 67 -1.97 -3.49 -17.84
C VAL A 67 -3.24 -4.29 -17.52
N PRO A 68 -3.36 -5.55 -17.97
CA PRO A 68 -4.56 -6.34 -17.75
C PRO A 68 -4.85 -6.56 -16.26
N TYR A 69 -6.10 -6.32 -15.86
CA TYR A 69 -6.60 -6.75 -14.56
C TYR A 69 -7.26 -8.12 -14.70
N LEU A 70 -6.73 -9.11 -13.99
CA LEU A 70 -7.12 -10.52 -14.11
C LEU A 70 -8.29 -10.90 -13.19
N GLY A 71 -8.78 -9.96 -12.38
CA GLY A 71 -9.84 -10.18 -11.40
C GLY A 71 -9.37 -10.11 -9.96
N ALA A 72 -10.31 -10.26 -9.02
CA ALA A 72 -10.00 -10.34 -7.59
C ALA A 72 -9.31 -11.66 -7.26
N GLY A 73 -8.36 -11.64 -6.33
CA GLY A 73 -7.50 -12.79 -6.03
C GLY A 73 -8.25 -14.10 -5.73
N LYS A 74 -9.37 -14.01 -5.00
CA LYS A 74 -10.21 -15.19 -4.70
C LYS A 74 -10.99 -15.76 -5.90
N THR A 75 -11.13 -15.00 -6.95
CA THR A 75 -11.80 -15.40 -8.21
C THR A 75 -10.80 -15.61 -9.34
N LEU A 76 -9.51 -15.41 -9.07
CA LEU A 76 -8.43 -15.67 -10.00
C LEU A 76 -8.23 -17.19 -10.11
N ASP A 77 -8.66 -17.76 -11.22
CA ASP A 77 -8.55 -19.19 -11.50
C ASP A 77 -7.35 -19.53 -12.40
N GLU A 78 -7.16 -20.84 -12.65
CA GLU A 78 -6.08 -21.33 -13.51
C GLU A 78 -6.20 -20.79 -14.95
N GLU A 79 -7.41 -20.59 -15.47
CA GLU A 79 -7.61 -20.11 -16.83
C GLU A 79 -7.15 -18.65 -16.95
N ALA A 80 -7.60 -17.76 -16.05
CA ALA A 80 -7.24 -16.35 -16.05
C ALA A 80 -5.72 -16.15 -15.81
N LEU A 81 -5.16 -16.85 -14.82
CA LEU A 81 -3.72 -16.77 -14.55
C LEU A 81 -2.91 -17.40 -15.68
N GLY A 82 -3.35 -18.55 -16.21
CA GLY A 82 -2.68 -19.26 -17.31
C GLY A 82 -2.70 -18.49 -18.62
N ALA A 83 -3.78 -17.76 -18.92
CA ALA A 83 -3.87 -16.90 -20.12
C ALA A 83 -2.83 -15.76 -20.09
N ALA A 84 -2.49 -15.25 -18.91
CA ALA A 84 -1.41 -14.28 -18.76
C ALA A 84 -0.02 -14.90 -18.97
N ALA A 85 0.10 -16.24 -18.97
CA ALA A 85 1.33 -17.01 -19.14
C ALA A 85 2.51 -16.50 -18.28
N PRO A 86 2.34 -16.31 -16.95
CA PRO A 86 3.40 -15.82 -16.11
C PRO A 86 4.53 -16.85 -15.93
N ASP A 87 5.74 -16.36 -15.70
CA ASP A 87 6.86 -17.17 -15.22
C ASP A 87 7.22 -16.84 -13.75
N LEU A 88 6.53 -15.86 -13.17
CA LEU A 88 6.55 -15.52 -11.76
C LEU A 88 5.24 -14.85 -11.35
N VAL A 89 4.71 -15.23 -10.18
CA VAL A 89 3.68 -14.45 -9.48
C VAL A 89 4.34 -13.72 -8.31
N VAL A 90 4.01 -12.42 -8.16
CA VAL A 90 4.45 -11.62 -7.01
C VAL A 90 3.24 -11.17 -6.21
N ASP A 91 3.20 -11.56 -4.95
CA ASP A 91 2.18 -11.20 -3.99
C ASP A 91 2.79 -10.50 -2.78
N VAL A 92 1.99 -10.13 -1.83
CA VAL A 92 2.41 -9.64 -0.52
C VAL A 92 2.03 -10.64 0.58
N THR A 93 2.58 -10.47 1.76
CA THR A 93 2.17 -11.19 2.96
C THR A 93 2.00 -10.22 4.12
N TYR A 94 0.98 -10.44 4.95
CA TYR A 94 0.72 -9.67 6.17
C TYR A 94 1.11 -10.42 7.44
N ASP A 95 1.38 -11.72 7.34
CA ASP A 95 1.67 -12.61 8.46
C ASP A 95 3.02 -13.34 8.33
N ASP A 96 3.75 -13.08 7.24
CA ASP A 96 5.03 -13.71 6.87
C ASP A 96 4.94 -15.24 6.68
N HIS A 97 3.73 -15.76 6.45
CA HIS A 97 3.47 -17.20 6.25
C HIS A 97 2.77 -17.51 4.94
N PHE A 98 1.73 -16.77 4.59
CA PHE A 98 0.90 -17.03 3.42
C PHE A 98 0.93 -15.87 2.43
N ALA A 99 0.82 -16.21 1.14
CA ALA A 99 0.50 -15.20 0.12
C ALA A 99 -0.90 -14.63 0.41
N TYR A 100 -1.06 -13.32 0.25
CA TYR A 100 -2.28 -12.63 0.68
C TYR A 100 -3.45 -12.81 -0.26
N ALA A 101 -3.22 -12.63 -1.54
CA ALA A 101 -4.29 -12.51 -2.52
C ALA A 101 -4.36 -13.69 -3.50
N VAL A 102 -3.22 -14.28 -3.89
CA VAL A 102 -3.20 -15.43 -4.80
C VAL A 102 -3.46 -16.73 -4.03
N ASP A 103 -4.27 -17.63 -4.62
CA ASP A 103 -4.32 -19.02 -4.21
C ASP A 103 -3.06 -19.73 -4.73
N GLU A 104 -2.17 -20.10 -3.82
CA GLU A 104 -0.92 -20.78 -4.18
C GLU A 104 -1.14 -22.16 -4.80
N GLY A 105 -2.31 -22.80 -4.56
CA GLY A 105 -2.71 -24.04 -5.22
C GLY A 105 -2.94 -23.83 -6.72
N VAL A 106 -3.54 -22.71 -7.11
CA VAL A 106 -3.74 -22.32 -8.51
C VAL A 106 -2.39 -22.10 -9.20
N ALA A 107 -1.48 -21.36 -8.59
CA ALA A 107 -0.14 -21.15 -9.14
C ALA A 107 0.66 -22.45 -9.24
N ALA A 108 0.55 -23.34 -8.25
CA ALA A 108 1.19 -24.65 -8.24
C ALA A 108 0.67 -25.56 -9.36
N GLY A 109 -0.65 -25.54 -9.65
CA GLY A 109 -1.25 -26.24 -10.80
C GLY A 109 -0.61 -25.84 -12.12
N LEU A 110 -0.31 -24.58 -12.29
CA LEU A 110 0.38 -24.03 -13.46
C LEU A 110 1.92 -24.12 -13.38
N ARG A 111 2.46 -24.61 -12.27
CA ARG A 111 3.92 -24.68 -12.00
C ARG A 111 4.62 -23.32 -12.06
N VAL A 112 3.92 -22.26 -11.66
CA VAL A 112 4.46 -20.91 -11.58
C VAL A 112 4.91 -20.63 -10.15
N PRO A 113 6.17 -20.20 -9.93
CA PRO A 113 6.65 -19.84 -8.61
C PRO A 113 5.96 -18.57 -8.09
N VAL A 114 5.76 -18.50 -6.76
CA VAL A 114 5.17 -17.36 -6.06
C VAL A 114 6.18 -16.76 -5.10
N VAL A 115 6.48 -15.48 -5.26
CA VAL A 115 7.23 -14.66 -4.30
C VAL A 115 6.21 -13.83 -3.51
N ALA A 116 6.27 -13.86 -2.18
CA ALA A 116 5.49 -12.98 -1.33
C ALA A 116 6.41 -12.09 -0.47
N LEU A 117 6.23 -10.76 -0.58
CA LEU A 117 6.99 -9.78 0.19
C LEU A 117 6.15 -9.24 1.34
N SER A 118 6.76 -9.11 2.52
CA SER A 118 6.07 -8.63 3.71
C SER A 118 5.62 -7.17 3.55
N VAL A 119 4.36 -6.94 3.90
CA VAL A 119 3.78 -5.61 4.10
C VAL A 119 3.16 -5.50 5.49
N ALA A 120 3.60 -6.37 6.40
CA ALA A 120 3.12 -6.44 7.77
C ALA A 120 3.35 -5.12 8.53
N GLY A 121 2.39 -4.72 9.35
CA GLY A 121 2.42 -3.47 10.11
C GLY A 121 3.61 -3.33 11.06
N GLY A 122 4.22 -4.45 11.47
CA GLY A 122 5.45 -4.48 12.27
C GLY A 122 6.73 -4.11 11.53
N THR A 123 6.74 -4.21 10.19
CA THR A 123 7.92 -3.96 9.36
C THR A 123 8.08 -2.47 9.07
N PRO A 124 9.27 -1.87 9.28
CA PRO A 124 9.52 -0.47 8.93
C PRO A 124 9.30 -0.21 7.44
N LEU A 125 8.68 0.92 7.10
CA LEU A 125 8.42 1.31 5.70
C LEU A 125 9.68 1.29 4.83
N THR A 126 10.82 1.74 5.37
CA THR A 126 12.10 1.72 4.67
C THR A 126 12.59 0.30 4.35
N SER A 127 12.27 -0.67 5.21
CA SER A 127 12.57 -2.08 4.97
C SER A 127 11.69 -2.66 3.88
N LEU A 128 10.38 -2.31 3.86
CA LEU A 128 9.49 -2.70 2.76
C LEU A 128 10.02 -2.19 1.42
N VAL A 129 10.36 -0.90 1.35
CA VAL A 129 10.93 -0.28 0.15
C VAL A 129 12.21 -1.02 -0.29
N ALA A 130 13.11 -1.33 0.64
CA ALA A 130 14.36 -2.05 0.33
C ALA A 130 14.11 -3.48 -0.18
N ARG A 131 13.10 -4.19 0.35
CA ARG A 131 12.76 -5.55 -0.10
C ARG A 131 12.21 -5.56 -1.52
N PHE A 132 11.32 -4.61 -1.87
CA PHE A 132 10.84 -4.48 -3.24
C PHE A 132 11.94 -4.06 -4.22
N ALA A 133 12.87 -3.19 -3.79
CA ALA A 133 14.06 -2.86 -4.57
C ALA A 133 14.91 -4.11 -4.84
N ALA A 134 15.18 -4.93 -3.83
CA ALA A 134 15.96 -6.16 -3.97
C ALA A 134 15.30 -7.16 -4.94
N LEU A 135 13.96 -7.28 -4.92
CA LEU A 135 13.25 -8.12 -5.89
C LEU A 135 13.37 -7.54 -7.31
N ALA A 136 13.18 -6.23 -7.48
CA ALA A 136 13.34 -5.57 -8.79
C ALA A 136 14.77 -5.78 -9.36
N GLU A 137 15.80 -5.63 -8.55
CA GLU A 137 17.20 -5.91 -8.94
C GLU A 137 17.39 -7.38 -9.32
N ALA A 138 16.85 -8.32 -8.54
CA ALA A 138 16.90 -9.74 -8.85
C ALA A 138 16.18 -10.08 -10.17
N LEU A 139 15.16 -9.30 -10.52
CA LEU A 139 14.45 -9.38 -11.81
C LEU A 139 15.17 -8.59 -12.92
N GLY A 140 16.34 -8.01 -12.63
CA GLY A 140 17.23 -7.38 -13.61
C GLY A 140 16.96 -5.90 -13.86
N VAL A 141 16.19 -5.25 -13.01
CA VAL A 141 16.04 -3.80 -13.04
C VAL A 141 17.23 -3.16 -12.32
N PRO A 142 17.98 -2.24 -12.96
CA PRO A 142 19.08 -1.57 -12.29
C PRO A 142 18.56 -0.64 -11.18
N ALA A 143 19.31 -0.53 -10.08
CA ALA A 143 19.03 0.42 -9.03
C ALA A 143 19.02 1.87 -9.59
N ASP A 144 18.05 2.67 -9.15
CA ASP A 144 17.99 4.12 -9.43
C ASP A 144 18.47 4.91 -8.19
N PRO A 145 19.71 5.40 -8.18
CA PRO A 145 20.22 6.16 -7.04
C PRO A 145 19.41 7.42 -6.73
N ALA A 146 18.86 8.08 -7.76
CA ALA A 146 18.06 9.30 -7.59
C ALA A 146 16.75 9.06 -6.85
N ALA A 147 16.20 7.84 -6.88
CA ALA A 147 14.99 7.51 -6.17
C ALA A 147 15.18 7.56 -4.64
N GLY A 148 16.37 7.16 -4.16
CA GLY A 148 16.75 7.27 -2.74
C GLY A 148 16.84 8.71 -2.26
N ASP A 149 17.43 9.58 -3.06
CA ASP A 149 17.56 11.02 -2.74
C ASP A 149 16.19 11.68 -2.65
N VAL A 150 15.30 11.40 -3.60
CA VAL A 150 13.91 11.91 -3.62
C VAL A 150 13.15 11.53 -2.35
N LEU A 151 13.32 10.30 -1.85
CA LEU A 151 12.72 9.84 -0.61
C LEU A 151 13.34 10.54 0.63
N ALA A 152 14.66 10.71 0.63
CA ALA A 152 15.36 11.39 1.73
C ALA A 152 14.94 12.86 1.86
N GLU A 153 14.79 13.57 0.74
CA GLU A 153 14.27 14.93 0.69
C GLU A 153 12.83 15.01 1.23
N ALA A 154 11.94 14.12 0.81
CA ALA A 154 10.55 14.09 1.26
C ALA A 154 10.46 13.83 2.79
N ARG A 155 11.28 12.93 3.33
CA ARG A 155 11.37 12.70 4.77
C ARG A 155 11.84 13.94 5.53
N THR A 156 12.79 14.68 4.96
CA THR A 156 13.28 15.94 5.55
C THR A 156 12.17 17.01 5.55
N ALA A 157 11.39 17.09 4.47
CA ALA A 157 10.27 18.02 4.41
C ALA A 157 9.22 17.76 5.49
N VAL A 158 8.83 16.49 5.71
CA VAL A 158 7.90 16.10 6.79
C VAL A 158 8.46 16.47 8.16
N ARG A 159 9.74 16.14 8.45
CA ARG A 159 10.34 16.51 9.75
C ARG A 159 10.32 18.01 10.00
N THR A 160 10.62 18.79 8.97
CA THR A 160 10.63 20.24 9.08
C THR A 160 9.23 20.79 9.34
N ALA A 161 8.22 20.30 8.61
CA ALA A 161 6.83 20.70 8.76
C ALA A 161 6.29 20.29 10.14
N ALA A 162 6.51 19.06 10.57
CA ALA A 162 6.06 18.55 11.86
C ALA A 162 6.70 19.24 13.06
N ALA A 163 7.92 19.78 12.92
CA ALA A 163 8.59 20.56 13.96
C ALA A 163 8.13 22.04 14.03
N GLY A 164 7.26 22.46 13.11
CA GLY A 164 6.73 23.82 13.07
C GLY A 164 5.83 24.13 14.28
N PRO A 165 5.77 25.41 14.71
CA PRO A 165 4.88 25.81 15.78
C PRO A 165 3.42 25.64 15.34
N GLY A 166 2.62 24.92 16.15
CA GLY A 166 1.21 24.68 15.83
C GLY A 166 0.97 23.63 14.75
N ALA A 167 1.94 22.74 14.52
CA ALA A 167 1.75 21.62 13.59
C ALA A 167 0.44 20.87 13.88
N PRO A 168 -0.37 20.56 12.86
CA PRO A 168 -1.70 19.99 13.03
C PRO A 168 -1.65 18.56 13.57
N ARG A 169 -2.65 18.19 14.36
CA ARG A 169 -2.92 16.81 14.77
C ARG A 169 -3.64 16.07 13.65
N VAL A 170 -3.11 14.92 13.25
CA VAL A 170 -3.57 14.20 12.05
C VAL A 170 -4.39 12.98 12.46
N LEU A 171 -5.66 12.93 12.05
CA LEU A 171 -6.50 11.75 12.16
C LEU A 171 -6.51 10.98 10.84
N VAL A 172 -6.38 9.65 10.92
CA VAL A 172 -6.38 8.78 9.75
C VAL A 172 -7.58 7.86 9.80
N LEU A 173 -8.36 7.79 8.72
CA LEU A 173 -9.63 7.07 8.73
C LEU A 173 -10.00 6.44 7.37
N SER A 174 -10.92 5.48 7.44
CA SER A 174 -11.64 4.92 6.30
C SER A 174 -13.14 5.00 6.58
N ALA A 175 -13.88 5.65 5.70
CA ALA A 175 -15.32 5.80 5.86
C ALA A 175 -16.04 4.51 5.48
N ALA A 176 -16.83 3.95 6.42
CA ALA A 176 -17.57 2.71 6.23
C ALA A 176 -19.07 2.95 5.92
N GLY A 177 -19.49 4.20 5.91
CA GLY A 177 -20.87 4.61 5.67
C GLY A 177 -21.21 5.93 6.33
N THR A 178 -22.48 6.28 6.32
CA THR A 178 -22.98 7.49 6.97
C THR A 178 -23.04 7.40 8.51
N GLU A 179 -23.03 6.18 9.05
CA GLU A 179 -23.14 5.93 10.49
C GLU A 179 -21.82 5.49 11.13
N GLN A 180 -20.91 4.88 10.34
CA GLN A 180 -19.71 4.26 10.83
C GLN A 180 -18.45 4.76 10.12
N VAL A 181 -17.37 4.83 10.88
CA VAL A 181 -16.02 5.14 10.43
C VAL A 181 -15.02 4.19 11.07
N HIS A 182 -14.00 3.80 10.32
CA HIS A 182 -12.86 3.05 10.79
C HIS A 182 -11.71 4.01 11.02
N LEU A 183 -11.30 4.20 12.27
CA LEU A 183 -10.14 5.02 12.64
C LEU A 183 -8.89 4.15 12.65
N ALA A 184 -7.87 4.54 11.89
CA ALA A 184 -6.63 3.79 11.82
C ALA A 184 -5.86 3.86 13.16
N ARG A 185 -5.30 2.74 13.59
CA ARG A 185 -4.32 2.69 14.68
C ARG A 185 -2.93 2.96 14.12
N PRO A 186 -2.33 4.13 14.35
CA PRO A 186 -1.10 4.52 13.66
C PRO A 186 0.05 3.50 13.79
N GLY A 187 0.15 2.84 14.94
CA GLY A 187 1.19 1.86 15.21
C GLY A 187 1.14 0.57 14.38
N THR A 188 0.05 0.33 13.63
CA THR A 188 -0.16 -0.90 12.86
C THR A 188 -0.01 -0.74 11.34
N TRP A 189 0.29 0.49 10.89
CA TRP A 189 0.48 0.83 9.48
C TRP A 189 1.92 1.32 9.24
N PRO A 190 2.70 0.70 8.37
CA PRO A 190 4.11 1.07 8.16
C PRO A 190 4.32 2.54 7.82
N GLU A 191 3.47 3.11 6.95
CA GLU A 191 3.54 4.50 6.53
C GLU A 191 3.14 5.47 7.66
N LEU A 192 2.15 5.13 8.49
CA LEU A 192 1.75 5.97 9.62
C LEU A 192 2.80 5.93 10.74
N ARG A 193 3.35 4.75 11.04
CA ARG A 193 4.50 4.65 11.95
C ARG A 193 5.65 5.51 11.47
N HIS A 194 5.91 5.48 10.16
CA HIS A 194 6.97 6.29 9.58
C HIS A 194 6.70 7.79 9.73
N LEU A 195 5.45 8.24 9.55
CA LEU A 195 5.06 9.63 9.84
C LEU A 195 5.30 9.99 11.31
N ALA A 196 4.91 9.11 12.25
CA ALA A 196 5.18 9.32 13.68
C ALA A 196 6.68 9.40 13.98
N GLU A 197 7.52 8.55 13.37
CA GLU A 197 8.99 8.60 13.47
C GLU A 197 9.58 9.91 12.92
N LEU A 198 8.88 10.55 11.98
CA LEU A 198 9.25 11.85 11.41
C LEU A 198 8.73 13.03 12.24
N GLY A 199 7.97 12.77 13.32
CA GLY A 199 7.49 13.77 14.26
C GLY A 199 6.06 14.24 14.05
N VAL A 200 5.30 13.63 13.14
CA VAL A 200 3.87 13.96 12.93
C VAL A 200 3.04 13.51 14.13
N ASP A 201 2.21 14.41 14.66
CA ASP A 201 1.27 14.12 15.75
C ASP A 201 0.05 13.36 15.19
N LEU A 202 0.12 12.04 15.21
CA LEU A 202 -0.97 11.18 14.78
C LEU A 202 -1.92 10.89 15.94
N VAL A 203 -3.21 11.14 15.73
CA VAL A 203 -4.25 10.89 16.72
C VAL A 203 -4.40 9.39 16.95
N ASP A 204 -4.17 8.93 18.18
CA ASP A 204 -4.53 7.58 18.60
C ASP A 204 -6.05 7.52 18.83
N PRO A 205 -6.78 6.62 18.16
CA PRO A 205 -8.22 6.49 18.36
C PRO A 205 -8.61 5.91 19.72
N GLY A 206 -7.66 5.54 20.56
CA GLY A 206 -7.91 4.99 21.89
C GLY A 206 -8.23 3.49 21.91
N PRO A 207 -8.59 2.96 23.10
CA PRO A 207 -8.84 1.55 23.29
C PRO A 207 -10.13 1.09 22.59
N GLY A 208 -10.18 -0.19 22.22
CA GLY A 208 -11.35 -0.81 21.60
C GLY A 208 -10.98 -2.04 20.77
N PRO A 209 -11.96 -2.76 20.23
CA PRO A 209 -11.72 -3.94 19.40
C PRO A 209 -11.08 -3.58 18.06
N GLY A 210 -10.49 -4.60 17.42
CA GLY A 210 -9.83 -4.47 16.12
C GLY A 210 -8.33 -4.17 16.23
N LEU A 211 -7.55 -4.83 15.37
CA LEU A 211 -6.09 -4.72 15.37
C LEU A 211 -5.65 -3.41 14.69
N ASN A 212 -6.08 -3.20 13.45
CA ASN A 212 -5.63 -2.08 12.62
C ASN A 212 -6.58 -0.88 12.68
N TRP A 213 -7.83 -1.12 13.05
CA TRP A 213 -8.90 -0.14 13.03
C TRP A 213 -9.69 -0.15 14.34
N LEU A 214 -10.09 1.02 14.80
CA LEU A 214 -11.19 1.17 15.73
C LEU A 214 -12.44 1.54 14.91
N THR A 215 -13.45 0.67 14.88
CA THR A 215 -14.75 1.00 14.28
C THR A 215 -15.60 1.74 15.28
N THR A 216 -16.10 2.91 14.90
CA THR A 216 -16.90 3.80 15.76
C THR A 216 -17.84 4.66 14.92
N ASP A 217 -18.51 5.60 15.55
CA ASP A 217 -19.36 6.60 14.89
C ASP A 217 -18.60 7.90 14.58
N TRP A 218 -19.24 8.76 13.78
CA TRP A 218 -18.66 10.04 13.36
C TRP A 218 -18.59 11.08 14.49
N GLU A 219 -19.45 10.97 15.51
CA GLU A 219 -19.43 11.87 16.67
C GLU A 219 -18.19 11.65 17.51
N TYR A 220 -17.85 10.38 17.73
CA TYR A 220 -16.59 10.01 18.39
C TYR A 220 -15.37 10.51 17.63
N ALA A 221 -15.32 10.27 16.30
CA ALA A 221 -14.23 10.73 15.46
C ALA A 221 -14.04 12.26 15.53
N ALA A 222 -15.14 13.03 15.43
CA ALA A 222 -15.11 14.48 15.54
C ALA A 222 -14.68 14.98 16.93
N GLY A 223 -14.91 14.19 17.98
CA GLY A 223 -14.51 14.51 19.34
C GLY A 223 -13.01 14.35 19.64
N LEU A 224 -12.24 13.73 18.74
CA LEU A 224 -10.80 13.48 18.94
C LEU A 224 -9.93 14.73 18.74
N GLY A 225 -10.47 15.82 18.18
CA GLY A 225 -9.76 17.09 18.04
C GLY A 225 -8.60 17.03 17.04
N ALA A 226 -8.86 16.53 15.85
CA ALA A 226 -7.91 16.54 14.75
C ALA A 226 -8.00 17.85 13.94
N ASP A 227 -6.89 18.30 13.41
CA ASP A 227 -6.75 19.51 12.60
C ASP A 227 -6.53 19.17 11.11
N LEU A 228 -6.17 17.92 10.80
CA LEU A 228 -5.93 17.39 9.46
C LEU A 228 -6.48 15.96 9.39
N VAL A 229 -7.12 15.59 8.30
CA VAL A 229 -7.64 14.24 8.07
C VAL A 229 -6.93 13.59 6.88
N LEU A 230 -6.41 12.38 7.08
CA LEU A 230 -6.03 11.48 6.00
C LEU A 230 -7.17 10.47 5.79
N ALA A 231 -7.88 10.57 4.68
CA ALA A 231 -9.04 9.73 4.38
C ALA A 231 -8.68 8.64 3.36
N ASP A 232 -9.03 7.39 3.67
CA ASP A 232 -8.89 6.26 2.75
C ASP A 232 -9.58 6.56 1.42
N ALA A 233 -8.82 6.53 0.34
CA ALA A 233 -9.28 6.87 -1.00
C ALA A 233 -9.55 5.64 -1.88
N ARG A 234 -9.37 4.42 -1.34
CA ARG A 234 -9.62 3.18 -2.08
C ARG A 234 -11.11 3.03 -2.41
N GLY A 235 -11.40 2.30 -3.48
CA GLY A 235 -12.77 2.09 -3.96
C GLY A 235 -13.72 1.35 -3.01
N ASN A 236 -13.20 0.73 -1.94
CA ASN A 236 -13.99 0.09 -0.88
C ASN A 236 -14.32 1.03 0.30
N ALA A 237 -13.81 2.25 0.30
CA ALA A 237 -14.18 3.30 1.26
C ALA A 237 -15.26 4.22 0.66
N VAL A 238 -16.11 4.79 1.52
CA VAL A 238 -17.09 5.81 1.08
C VAL A 238 -16.34 7.10 0.75
N PRO A 239 -16.49 7.66 -0.47
CA PRO A 239 -15.83 8.89 -0.85
C PRO A 239 -16.23 10.07 0.05
N PRO A 240 -15.33 11.01 0.36
CA PRO A 240 -15.65 12.22 1.13
C PRO A 240 -16.83 13.03 0.60
N ALA A 241 -17.05 13.05 -0.71
CA ALA A 241 -18.17 13.75 -1.33
C ALA A 241 -19.54 13.20 -0.89
N ASP A 242 -19.63 11.89 -0.64
CA ASP A 242 -20.86 11.21 -0.23
C ASP A 242 -21.14 11.38 1.27
N LEU A 243 -20.23 11.96 2.02
CA LEU A 243 -20.34 12.23 3.45
C LEU A 243 -20.80 13.67 3.77
N ALA A 244 -21.04 14.52 2.78
CA ALA A 244 -21.38 15.94 2.97
C ALA A 244 -22.61 16.18 3.85
N GLY A 245 -23.54 15.20 3.93
CA GLY A 245 -24.73 15.25 4.79
C GLY A 245 -24.54 14.65 6.19
N VAL A 246 -23.36 14.17 6.54
CA VAL A 246 -23.06 13.51 7.82
C VAL A 246 -22.59 14.57 8.84
N PRO A 247 -23.33 14.84 9.92
CA PRO A 247 -23.01 15.95 10.84
C PRO A 247 -21.62 15.81 11.48
N GLY A 248 -21.25 14.61 11.93
CA GLY A 248 -19.95 14.36 12.56
C GLY A 248 -18.79 14.52 11.56
N TRP A 249 -18.95 14.07 10.30
CA TRP A 249 -17.99 14.32 9.23
C TRP A 249 -17.82 15.82 8.94
N THR A 250 -18.96 16.54 8.78
CA THR A 250 -18.94 17.99 8.55
C THR A 250 -18.23 18.74 9.68
N ARG A 251 -18.45 18.35 10.93
CA ARG A 251 -17.77 18.95 12.08
C ARG A 251 -16.28 18.64 12.10
N LEU A 252 -15.90 17.39 11.84
CA LEU A 252 -14.50 16.94 11.79
C LEU A 252 -13.69 17.72 10.73
N THR A 253 -14.31 17.99 9.58
CA THR A 253 -13.61 18.59 8.42
C THR A 253 -13.84 20.09 8.25
N SER A 254 -14.65 20.71 9.11
CA SER A 254 -14.96 22.14 9.01
C SER A 254 -13.72 23.00 9.30
N GLY A 255 -13.16 23.60 8.25
CA GLY A 255 -11.96 24.41 8.35
C GLY A 255 -10.65 23.60 8.41
N HIS A 256 -10.73 22.29 8.24
CA HIS A 256 -9.58 21.38 8.26
C HIS A 256 -9.38 20.70 6.91
N PRO A 257 -8.13 20.59 6.42
CA PRO A 257 -7.86 19.91 5.17
C PRO A 257 -8.11 18.40 5.27
N VAL A 258 -8.54 17.81 4.14
CA VAL A 258 -8.70 16.36 3.99
C VAL A 258 -7.83 15.91 2.83
N LEU A 259 -6.87 15.04 3.08
CA LEU A 259 -6.01 14.46 2.08
C LEU A 259 -6.40 13.01 1.80
N PRO A 260 -6.26 12.56 0.56
CA PRO A 260 -6.40 11.13 0.26
C PRO A 260 -5.25 10.34 0.88
N TRP A 261 -5.59 9.20 1.44
CA TRP A 261 -4.64 8.21 1.93
C TRP A 261 -4.88 6.87 1.27
N ASN A 262 -3.82 6.18 0.88
CA ASN A 262 -3.88 4.82 0.38
C ASN A 262 -3.23 3.87 1.41
N PRO A 263 -4.00 3.09 2.17
CA PRO A 263 -3.47 2.07 3.09
C PRO A 263 -2.65 0.98 2.39
N GLU A 264 -2.78 0.88 1.08
CA GLU A 264 -2.01 -0.05 0.25
C GLU A 264 -0.98 0.69 -0.62
N LEU A 265 -0.38 1.75 -0.08
CA LEU A 265 0.69 2.49 -0.75
C LEU A 265 1.76 1.54 -1.28
N ALA A 266 2.11 1.70 -2.56
CA ALA A 266 3.16 0.92 -3.20
C ALA A 266 4.50 1.13 -2.49
N PRO A 267 5.18 0.05 -2.00
CA PRO A 267 6.47 0.17 -1.33
C PRO A 267 7.60 0.50 -2.30
N ALA A 268 7.63 1.73 -2.77
CA ALA A 268 8.63 2.25 -3.70
C ALA A 268 9.03 3.69 -3.33
N PRO A 269 10.28 4.11 -3.57
CA PRO A 269 10.80 5.40 -3.11
C PRO A 269 9.99 6.58 -3.62
N ARG A 270 9.63 6.60 -4.92
CA ARG A 270 8.91 7.72 -5.53
C ARG A 270 7.46 7.79 -5.08
N ALA A 271 6.75 6.65 -4.97
CA ALA A 271 5.39 6.60 -4.44
C ALA A 271 5.35 7.06 -2.98
N THR A 272 6.27 6.56 -2.16
CA THR A 272 6.42 6.99 -0.76
C THR A 272 6.74 8.48 -0.66
N ALA A 273 7.65 8.99 -1.50
CA ALA A 273 8.03 10.40 -1.48
C ALA A 273 6.87 11.33 -1.89
N ARG A 274 6.03 10.93 -2.84
CA ARG A 274 4.82 11.70 -3.18
C ARG A 274 3.91 11.84 -1.97
N PHE A 275 3.55 10.71 -1.34
CA PHE A 275 2.73 10.71 -0.13
C PHE A 275 3.32 11.59 0.99
N LEU A 276 4.61 11.47 1.28
CA LEU A 276 5.27 12.29 2.30
C LEU A 276 5.28 13.79 1.96
N ARG A 277 5.42 14.17 0.69
CA ARG A 277 5.36 15.58 0.27
C ARG A 277 3.97 16.16 0.42
N ASP A 278 2.93 15.39 0.07
CA ASP A 278 1.54 15.82 0.23
C ASP A 278 1.23 16.06 1.71
N VAL A 279 1.66 15.15 2.59
CA VAL A 279 1.54 15.33 4.04
C VAL A 279 2.35 16.55 4.51
N ALA A 280 3.60 16.72 4.07
CA ALA A 280 4.43 17.86 4.47
C ALA A 280 3.80 19.20 4.09
N ALA A 281 3.21 19.30 2.90
CA ALA A 281 2.49 20.49 2.46
C ALA A 281 1.31 20.80 3.38
N ALA A 282 0.47 19.81 3.65
CA ALA A 282 -0.71 19.99 4.50
C ALA A 282 -0.39 20.25 5.98
N LEU A 283 0.79 19.90 6.46
CA LEU A 283 1.24 20.25 7.81
C LEU A 283 1.65 21.72 7.94
N THR A 284 1.80 22.46 6.82
CA THR A 284 2.25 23.87 6.79
C THR A 284 1.19 24.84 6.32
N ASP A 285 0.08 24.38 5.77
CA ASP A 285 -1.07 25.17 5.33
C ASP A 285 -1.97 25.56 6.52
#